data_6c1980e6d863ab34ac57812efe4dd87d
#
_entry.id   6c1980e6d863ab34ac57812efe4dd87d
#
_cell.length_a   1.000
_cell.length_b   1.000
_cell.length_c   1.000
_cell.angle_alpha   90.00
_cell.angle_beta   90.00
_cell.angle_gamma   90.00
#
_symmetry.space_group_name_H-M   'P 1'
#
loop_
_entity.id
_entity.type
_entity.pdbx_description
1 polymer ?
#
loop_
_entity_poly.entity_id
_entity_poly.type
_entity_poly.pdbx_seq_one_letter_code
_entity_poly.pdbx_strand_id
1 'polypeptide(L)'
;MLLEFKMKNFKSFRNLVEFKMTPAQKIKDLEYSLLKEKANNKEEKALSSSVIYGPNSSGKTNLIGGLQVFKAIVLRGNIKDADDLTSINIATEKLDFIPHIDSKENEPTYFYIKFLTNNMIIEYSITFLTEKLLSKEKDKRKILEEKLKIDGNNIYIRNEKIQIENLEYLKEKELLIENFHEEVAKDIINSNIEPQELLLNVMFKTLYSKKIYEIITNWFQDKLRIIYHADKIHYAPNLESRIDIKNSNKKLFSNPQINEAVKEIGLTSEKIAYPITDKKDL
;
A
#
# COMPACT_ATOMS: atom_id res chain seq x y z
N MET A 1 2.42 -14.25 -8.84
CA MET A 1 3.59 -14.48 -7.96
C MET A 1 4.13 -13.15 -7.47
N LEU A 2 4.30 -12.90 -6.15
CA LEU A 2 4.93 -11.68 -5.63
C LEU A 2 6.44 -11.76 -5.87
N LEU A 3 7.05 -10.71 -6.39
CA LEU A 3 8.49 -10.62 -6.63
C LEU A 3 9.17 -9.62 -5.70
N GLU A 4 8.56 -8.45 -5.47
CA GLU A 4 9.16 -7.41 -4.65
C GLU A 4 8.08 -6.49 -4.08
N PHE A 5 8.28 -6.03 -2.85
CA PHE A 5 7.51 -4.95 -2.23
C PHE A 5 8.47 -3.96 -1.57
N LYS A 6 8.21 -2.67 -1.77
CA LYS A 6 8.98 -1.59 -1.12
C LYS A 6 8.06 -0.59 -0.47
N MET A 7 8.55 -0.02 0.62
CA MET A 7 7.89 1.11 1.26
C MET A 7 8.88 2.07 1.90
N LYS A 8 8.48 3.32 2.03
CA LYS A 8 9.24 4.38 2.69
C LYS A 8 8.29 5.28 3.46
N ASN A 9 8.77 5.84 4.57
CA ASN A 9 8.03 6.75 5.44
C ASN A 9 6.65 6.20 5.86
N PHE A 10 6.65 4.98 6.40
CA PHE A 10 5.44 4.34 6.89
C PHE A 10 5.67 3.66 8.25
N LYS A 11 4.91 4.07 9.26
CA LYS A 11 4.97 3.56 10.64
C LYS A 11 6.41 3.55 11.19
N SER A 12 7.01 2.39 11.46
CA SER A 12 8.37 2.26 11.98
C SER A 12 9.48 2.43 10.93
N PHE A 13 9.14 2.57 9.66
CA PHE A 13 10.09 2.65 8.56
C PHE A 13 10.21 4.06 7.99
N ARG A 14 11.28 4.77 8.33
CA ARG A 14 11.60 6.09 7.76
C ARG A 14 12.21 5.96 6.37
N ASN A 15 13.23 5.13 6.27
CA ASN A 15 13.97 4.90 5.03
C ASN A 15 13.29 3.87 4.14
N LEU A 16 13.77 3.76 2.91
CA LEU A 16 13.29 2.73 1.98
C LEU A 16 13.61 1.35 2.53
N VAL A 17 12.56 0.54 2.64
CA VAL A 17 12.65 -0.89 2.97
C VAL A 17 12.24 -1.69 1.74
N GLU A 18 13.01 -2.73 1.44
CA GLU A 18 12.77 -3.64 0.32
C GLU A 18 12.55 -5.06 0.84
N PHE A 19 11.41 -5.65 0.47
CA PHE A 19 11.10 -7.05 0.68
C PHE A 19 11.13 -7.76 -0.67
N LYS A 20 12.12 -8.64 -0.87
CA LYS A 20 12.35 -9.35 -2.13
C LYS A 20 12.04 -10.83 -1.98
N MET A 21 11.23 -11.34 -2.89
CA MET A 21 10.96 -12.77 -3.06
C MET A 21 11.79 -13.37 -4.21
N THR A 22 12.61 -12.56 -4.89
CA THR A 22 13.53 -13.07 -5.92
C THR A 22 14.71 -13.80 -5.27
N PRO A 23 15.08 -14.98 -5.76
CA PRO A 23 16.19 -15.76 -5.18
C PRO A 23 17.53 -15.07 -5.43
N ALA A 24 18.51 -15.32 -4.57
CA ALA A 24 19.89 -14.93 -4.82
C ALA A 24 20.47 -15.66 -6.03
N GLN A 25 21.39 -15.02 -6.76
CA GLN A 25 21.89 -15.50 -8.07
C GLN A 25 22.61 -16.86 -8.06
N LYS A 26 23.00 -17.39 -6.92
CA LYS A 26 23.81 -18.62 -6.82
C LYS A 26 23.25 -19.62 -5.80
N ILE A 27 21.94 -19.88 -5.87
CA ILE A 27 21.36 -20.94 -5.05
C ILE A 27 21.54 -22.26 -5.81
N LYS A 28 22.39 -23.13 -5.26
CA LYS A 28 22.51 -24.53 -5.70
C LYS A 28 21.69 -25.41 -4.75
N ASP A 29 21.11 -26.48 -5.28
CA ASP A 29 20.44 -27.55 -4.52
C ASP A 29 19.13 -27.17 -3.78
N LEU A 30 18.57 -25.98 -4.04
CA LEU A 30 17.31 -25.49 -3.44
C LEU A 30 16.23 -25.22 -4.48
N GLU A 31 16.27 -25.86 -5.63
CA GLU A 31 15.29 -25.65 -6.71
C GLU A 31 13.85 -25.99 -6.31
N TYR A 32 13.66 -26.91 -5.37
CA TYR A 32 12.35 -27.28 -4.81
C TYR A 32 11.69 -26.15 -4.03
N SER A 33 12.46 -25.16 -3.57
CA SER A 33 11.97 -23.98 -2.84
C SER A 33 11.63 -22.80 -3.74
N LEU A 34 11.73 -22.96 -5.04
CA LEU A 34 11.48 -21.91 -6.02
C LEU A 34 10.14 -22.12 -6.75
N LEU A 35 9.35 -21.08 -6.79
CA LEU A 35 8.24 -20.97 -7.72
C LEU A 35 8.78 -20.50 -9.07
N LYS A 36 8.35 -21.16 -10.15
CA LYS A 36 8.75 -20.85 -11.51
C LYS A 36 7.51 -20.55 -12.34
N GLU A 37 7.46 -19.37 -12.93
CA GLU A 37 6.40 -18.97 -13.85
C GLU A 37 7.01 -18.29 -15.08
N LYS A 38 6.33 -18.37 -16.23
CA LYS A 38 6.78 -17.69 -17.43
C LYS A 38 6.27 -16.26 -17.45
N ALA A 39 7.14 -15.34 -17.87
CA ALA A 39 6.81 -13.98 -18.19
C ALA A 39 7.47 -13.61 -19.51
N ASN A 40 6.69 -13.23 -20.50
CA ASN A 40 7.18 -12.78 -21.80
C ASN A 40 8.22 -13.75 -22.41
N ASN A 41 7.94 -15.08 -22.38
CA ASN A 41 8.80 -16.19 -22.83
C ASN A 41 10.09 -16.41 -22.03
N LYS A 42 10.28 -15.74 -20.90
CA LYS A 42 11.37 -15.99 -19.97
C LYS A 42 10.83 -16.67 -18.70
N GLU A 43 11.64 -17.55 -18.11
CA GLU A 43 11.31 -18.13 -16.81
C GLU A 43 11.71 -17.15 -15.71
N GLU A 44 10.73 -16.73 -14.92
CA GLU A 44 10.93 -15.94 -13.71
C GLU A 44 10.84 -16.86 -12.48
N LYS A 45 11.67 -16.56 -11.49
CA LYS A 45 11.79 -17.36 -10.27
C LYS A 45 11.50 -16.49 -9.04
N ALA A 46 10.74 -17.05 -8.11
CA ALA A 46 10.57 -16.46 -6.78
C ALA A 46 10.73 -17.53 -5.70
N LEU A 47 11.06 -17.09 -4.50
CA LEU A 47 11.06 -17.94 -3.31
C LEU A 47 9.62 -18.40 -3.02
N SER A 48 9.45 -19.68 -2.69
CA SER A 48 8.15 -20.23 -2.29
C SER A 48 7.73 -19.75 -0.91
N SER A 49 8.70 -19.41 -0.06
CA SER A 49 8.47 -18.89 1.30
C SER A 49 9.59 -17.96 1.73
N SER A 50 9.28 -17.07 2.64
CA SER A 50 10.25 -16.18 3.31
C SER A 50 9.85 -16.01 4.76
N VAL A 51 10.82 -16.01 5.66
CA VAL A 51 10.61 -15.81 7.09
C VAL A 51 11.24 -14.48 7.50
N ILE A 52 10.45 -13.64 8.17
CA ILE A 52 10.90 -12.36 8.71
C ILE A 52 11.03 -12.50 10.22
N TYR A 53 12.24 -12.36 10.72
CA TYR A 53 12.52 -12.41 12.16
C TYR A 53 13.26 -11.15 12.62
N GLY A 54 13.25 -10.90 13.92
CA GLY A 54 13.90 -9.76 14.54
C GLY A 54 13.30 -9.44 15.92
N PRO A 55 13.87 -8.50 16.67
CA PRO A 55 13.37 -8.11 17.99
C PRO A 55 11.92 -7.62 17.97
N ASN A 56 11.29 -7.58 19.13
CA ASN A 56 9.99 -6.95 19.26
C ASN A 56 10.10 -5.47 18.86
N SER A 57 9.01 -4.94 18.28
CA SER A 57 8.95 -3.56 17.77
C SER A 57 9.91 -3.21 16.61
N SER A 58 10.60 -4.18 16.01
CA SER A 58 11.47 -3.95 14.84
C SER A 58 10.72 -3.66 13.53
N GLY A 59 9.39 -3.62 13.55
CA GLY A 59 8.58 -3.29 12.39
C GLY A 59 8.11 -4.49 11.55
N LYS A 60 8.34 -5.73 11.94
CA LYS A 60 7.91 -6.93 11.19
C LYS A 60 6.43 -6.86 10.78
N THR A 61 5.57 -6.57 11.74
CA THR A 61 4.13 -6.41 11.51
C THR A 61 3.80 -5.21 10.62
N ASN A 62 4.58 -4.13 10.71
CA ASN A 62 4.38 -2.93 9.88
C ASN A 62 4.71 -3.17 8.41
N LEU A 63 5.59 -4.13 8.08
CA LEU A 63 5.83 -4.53 6.69
C LEU A 63 4.56 -5.16 6.08
N ILE A 64 3.94 -6.08 6.81
CA ILE A 64 2.67 -6.70 6.39
C ILE A 64 1.54 -5.67 6.36
N GLY A 65 1.48 -4.77 7.37
CA GLY A 65 0.53 -3.67 7.41
C GLY A 65 0.67 -2.71 6.24
N GLY A 66 1.90 -2.39 5.80
CA GLY A 66 2.13 -1.58 4.60
C GLY A 66 1.59 -2.23 3.34
N LEU A 67 1.81 -3.54 3.19
CA LEU A 67 1.26 -4.30 2.07
C LEU A 67 -0.28 -4.34 2.08
N GLN A 68 -0.89 -4.46 3.27
CA GLN A 68 -2.34 -4.41 3.42
C GLN A 68 -2.92 -3.03 3.07
N VAL A 69 -2.30 -1.95 3.55
CA VAL A 69 -2.71 -0.59 3.23
C VAL A 69 -2.59 -0.34 1.73
N PHE A 70 -1.48 -0.76 1.11
CA PHE A 70 -1.32 -0.61 -0.33
C PHE A 70 -2.38 -1.39 -1.12
N LYS A 71 -2.68 -2.65 -0.73
CA LYS A 71 -3.80 -3.41 -1.28
C LYS A 71 -5.11 -2.65 -1.18
N ALA A 72 -5.42 -2.10 -0.02
CA ALA A 72 -6.65 -1.36 0.20
C ALA A 72 -6.74 -0.11 -0.68
N ILE A 73 -5.64 0.66 -0.82
CA ILE A 73 -5.56 1.82 -1.72
C ILE A 73 -5.89 1.42 -3.16
N VAL A 74 -5.24 0.38 -3.67
CA VAL A 74 -5.43 -0.07 -5.07
C VAL A 74 -6.85 -0.53 -5.31
N LEU A 75 -7.44 -1.29 -4.40
CA LEU A 75 -8.82 -1.81 -4.55
C LEU A 75 -9.87 -0.69 -4.40
N ARG A 76 -9.65 0.28 -3.53
CA ARG A 76 -10.52 1.46 -3.39
C ARG A 76 -10.38 2.44 -4.54
N GLY A 77 -9.21 2.53 -5.14
CA GLY A 77 -8.89 3.49 -6.18
C GLY A 77 -8.63 4.92 -5.67
N ASN A 78 -8.44 5.10 -4.38
CA ASN A 78 -8.17 6.41 -3.79
C ASN A 78 -7.53 6.32 -2.41
N ILE A 79 -7.01 7.47 -1.94
CA ILE A 79 -6.45 7.65 -0.60
C ILE A 79 -7.33 8.53 0.31
N LYS A 80 -8.60 8.76 -0.05
CA LYS A 80 -9.57 9.53 0.75
C LYS A 80 -9.78 8.88 2.11
N ASP A 81 -10.10 9.66 3.12
CA ASP A 81 -10.55 9.10 4.40
C ASP A 81 -11.99 8.60 4.24
N ALA A 82 -12.34 7.53 4.90
CA ALA A 82 -13.71 7.05 4.94
C ALA A 82 -14.39 7.73 6.14
N ASP A 83 -15.41 8.54 5.87
CA ASP A 83 -16.19 9.21 6.90
C ASP A 83 -17.16 8.26 7.61
N ASP A 84 -17.40 7.07 7.03
CA ASP A 84 -18.40 6.14 7.54
C ASP A 84 -17.74 4.88 8.14
N LEU A 85 -17.75 4.80 9.46
CA LEU A 85 -17.22 3.69 10.25
C LEU A 85 -18.16 2.46 10.29
N THR A 86 -19.31 2.52 9.63
CA THR A 86 -20.38 1.51 9.77
C THR A 86 -20.30 0.38 8.75
N SER A 87 -19.48 0.51 7.71
CA SER A 87 -19.38 -0.49 6.65
C SER A 87 -18.19 -1.44 6.84
N ILE A 88 -18.46 -2.74 6.81
CA ILE A 88 -17.46 -3.83 6.89
C ILE A 88 -16.74 -4.02 5.53
N ASN A 89 -17.01 -3.18 4.54
CA ASN A 89 -16.42 -3.28 3.22
C ASN A 89 -15.00 -2.67 3.21
N ILE A 90 -14.04 -3.35 2.56
CA ILE A 90 -12.67 -2.85 2.33
C ILE A 90 -12.68 -1.43 1.72
N ALA A 91 -13.70 -1.11 0.91
CA ALA A 91 -13.86 0.21 0.29
C ALA A 91 -14.15 1.34 1.30
N THR A 92 -14.63 1.00 2.50
CA THR A 92 -15.01 1.97 3.54
C THR A 92 -14.15 1.88 4.80
N GLU A 93 -13.24 0.91 4.85
CA GLU A 93 -12.30 0.77 5.96
C GLU A 93 -11.39 2.01 6.04
N LYS A 94 -11.23 2.56 7.23
CA LYS A 94 -10.33 3.70 7.46
C LYS A 94 -8.90 3.32 7.11
N LEU A 95 -8.31 4.03 6.15
CA LEU A 95 -6.93 3.83 5.77
C LEU A 95 -6.00 4.46 6.81
N ASP A 96 -5.25 3.61 7.50
CA ASP A 96 -4.35 4.01 8.58
C ASP A 96 -2.97 4.43 7.99
N PHE A 97 -2.95 5.63 7.41
CA PHE A 97 -1.72 6.23 6.88
C PHE A 97 -0.94 6.90 8.02
N ILE A 98 -0.05 6.16 8.62
CA ILE A 98 0.80 6.68 9.68
C ILE A 98 2.21 6.83 9.12
N PRO A 99 2.68 8.09 8.82
CA PRO A 99 4.06 8.33 8.45
C PRO A 99 4.98 8.03 9.65
N HIS A 100 6.27 7.91 9.40
CA HIS A 100 7.25 7.73 10.48
C HIS A 100 7.22 8.93 11.44
N ILE A 101 7.38 8.69 12.73
CA ILE A 101 7.25 9.72 13.78
C ILE A 101 8.23 10.91 13.59
N ASP A 102 9.44 10.62 13.09
CA ASP A 102 10.47 11.63 12.80
C ASP A 102 10.40 12.18 11.37
N SER A 103 9.34 11.88 10.61
CA SER A 103 9.19 12.43 9.27
C SER A 103 9.01 13.95 9.32
N LYS A 104 9.63 14.61 8.35
CA LYS A 104 9.47 16.05 8.18
C LYS A 104 8.07 16.38 7.68
N GLU A 105 7.70 17.66 7.80
CA GLU A 105 6.49 18.13 7.15
C GLU A 105 6.57 17.94 5.65
N ASN A 106 5.51 17.39 5.05
CA ASN A 106 5.43 17.07 3.63
C ASN A 106 6.46 16.02 3.14
N GLU A 107 7.00 15.18 4.05
CA GLU A 107 7.78 14.02 3.62
C GLU A 107 6.83 12.94 3.10
N PRO A 108 6.95 12.53 1.81
CA PRO A 108 5.99 11.62 1.21
C PRO A 108 6.15 10.17 1.69
N THR A 109 5.03 9.46 1.73
CA THR A 109 4.99 8.00 1.83
C THR A 109 5.09 7.39 0.44
N TYR A 110 5.85 6.32 0.31
CA TYR A 110 6.06 5.59 -0.94
C TYR A 110 5.73 4.13 -0.77
N PHE A 111 4.96 3.57 -1.72
CA PHE A 111 4.74 2.15 -1.89
C PHE A 111 5.04 1.72 -3.32
N TYR A 112 5.63 0.54 -3.45
CA TYR A 112 5.93 -0.11 -4.72
C TYR A 112 5.72 -1.60 -4.59
N ILE A 113 5.18 -2.21 -5.63
CA ILE A 113 5.05 -3.65 -5.74
C ILE A 113 5.44 -4.13 -7.13
N LYS A 114 6.11 -5.27 -7.17
CA LYS A 114 6.41 -6.01 -8.41
C LYS A 114 5.86 -7.41 -8.28
N PHE A 115 5.07 -7.82 -9.23
CA PHE A 115 4.48 -9.15 -9.25
C PHE A 115 4.32 -9.67 -10.66
N LEU A 116 4.23 -10.99 -10.78
CA LEU A 116 3.97 -11.68 -12.03
C LEU A 116 2.56 -12.25 -12.01
N THR A 117 1.81 -11.97 -13.06
CA THR A 117 0.47 -12.51 -13.32
C THR A 117 0.18 -12.49 -14.80
N ASN A 118 -0.63 -13.44 -15.28
CA ASN A 118 -1.04 -13.51 -16.69
C ASN A 118 0.13 -13.37 -17.68
N ASN A 119 1.26 -14.03 -17.39
CA ASN A 119 2.48 -14.00 -18.22
C ASN A 119 3.11 -12.60 -18.38
N MET A 120 2.80 -11.65 -17.50
CA MET A 120 3.32 -10.28 -17.46
C MET A 120 3.92 -9.96 -16.11
N ILE A 121 5.02 -9.21 -16.12
CA ILE A 121 5.60 -8.59 -14.92
C ILE A 121 5.00 -7.20 -14.78
N ILE A 122 4.30 -6.97 -13.69
CA ILE A 122 3.69 -5.70 -13.37
C ILE A 122 4.46 -5.04 -12.23
N GLU A 123 4.86 -3.78 -12.43
CA GLU A 123 5.43 -2.92 -11.41
C GLU A 123 4.50 -1.72 -11.21
N TYR A 124 4.03 -1.54 -9.99
CA TYR A 124 3.11 -0.47 -9.66
C TYR A 124 3.58 0.28 -8.43
N SER A 125 3.61 1.59 -8.50
CA SER A 125 4.05 2.43 -7.39
C SER A 125 3.20 3.68 -7.23
N ILE A 126 3.09 4.12 -5.97
CA ILE A 126 2.46 5.38 -5.58
C ILE A 126 3.34 6.12 -4.58
N THR A 127 3.41 7.44 -4.74
CA THR A 127 4.01 8.38 -3.79
C THR A 127 2.95 9.38 -3.40
N PHE A 128 2.72 9.57 -2.11
CA PHE A 128 1.64 10.44 -1.66
C PHE A 128 1.98 11.15 -0.35
N LEU A 129 1.35 12.29 -0.15
CA LEU A 129 1.37 13.01 1.12
C LEU A 129 0.21 12.56 2.00
N THR A 130 0.50 12.47 3.30
CA THR A 130 -0.49 12.23 4.34
C THR A 130 -0.37 13.31 5.40
N GLU A 131 -1.38 13.40 6.24
CA GLU A 131 -1.36 14.22 7.43
C GLU A 131 -0.31 13.69 8.42
N LYS A 132 0.27 14.59 9.22
CA LYS A 132 1.06 14.16 10.38
C LYS A 132 0.16 13.43 11.38
N LEU A 133 0.71 12.47 12.09
CA LEU A 133 0.05 11.63 13.09
C LEU A 133 -0.79 12.40 14.12
N LEU A 134 -0.52 13.68 14.35
CA LEU A 134 -1.17 14.53 15.35
C LEU A 134 -1.72 15.84 14.74
N SER A 135 -1.83 15.95 13.43
CA SER A 135 -2.37 17.14 12.77
C SER A 135 -3.90 17.19 12.90
N LYS A 136 -4.41 18.39 13.20
CA LYS A 136 -5.86 18.68 13.20
C LYS A 136 -6.43 18.96 11.80
N GLU A 137 -5.57 19.09 10.80
CA GLU A 137 -5.95 19.44 9.43
C GLU A 137 -6.24 18.16 8.62
N LYS A 138 -7.49 17.92 8.31
CA LYS A 138 -8.00 16.67 7.69
C LYS A 138 -7.79 16.53 6.17
N ASP A 139 -7.34 17.55 5.42
CA ASP A 139 -7.51 17.57 3.95
C ASP A 139 -6.20 17.60 3.13
N LYS A 140 -5.08 17.12 3.67
CA LYS A 140 -3.79 17.21 2.95
C LYS A 140 -3.36 15.95 2.20
N ARG A 141 -4.24 14.97 2.04
CA ARG A 141 -3.90 13.75 1.28
C ARG A 141 -3.84 14.06 -0.21
N LYS A 142 -2.70 13.80 -0.82
CA LYS A 142 -2.47 14.05 -2.25
C LYS A 142 -1.52 13.01 -2.81
N ILE A 143 -1.89 12.41 -3.94
CA ILE A 143 -0.98 11.58 -4.73
C ILE A 143 -0.02 12.52 -5.48
N LEU A 144 1.28 12.34 -5.25
CA LEU A 144 2.34 13.08 -5.91
C LEU A 144 2.82 12.38 -7.18
N GLU A 145 2.90 11.06 -7.13
CA GLU A 145 3.29 10.24 -8.27
C GLU A 145 2.53 8.92 -8.24
N GLU A 146 2.08 8.48 -9.40
CA GLU A 146 1.56 7.14 -9.66
C GLU A 146 2.20 6.63 -10.94
N LYS A 147 2.75 5.40 -10.89
CA LYS A 147 3.50 4.84 -12.00
C LYS A 147 3.15 3.38 -12.21
N LEU A 148 2.91 3.03 -13.47
CA LEU A 148 2.68 1.66 -13.91
C LEU A 148 3.71 1.29 -14.98
N LYS A 149 4.35 0.12 -14.77
CA LYS A 149 5.16 -0.54 -15.80
C LYS A 149 4.66 -1.95 -16.03
N ILE A 150 4.79 -2.41 -17.26
CA ILE A 150 4.49 -3.79 -17.63
C ILE A 150 5.65 -4.31 -18.49
N ASP A 151 6.23 -5.43 -18.09
CA ASP A 151 7.39 -6.07 -18.75
C ASP A 151 8.56 -5.09 -18.99
N GLY A 152 8.78 -4.17 -18.02
CA GLY A 152 9.82 -3.14 -18.08
C GLY A 152 9.43 -1.88 -18.86
N ASN A 153 8.33 -1.90 -19.63
CA ASN A 153 7.84 -0.72 -20.37
C ASN A 153 7.04 0.19 -19.43
N ASN A 154 7.35 1.47 -19.39
CA ASN A 154 6.47 2.44 -18.72
C ASN A 154 5.16 2.51 -19.49
N ILE A 155 4.05 2.33 -18.81
CA ILE A 155 2.71 2.47 -19.40
C ILE A 155 2.17 3.85 -19.12
N TYR A 156 2.28 4.30 -17.88
CA TYR A 156 2.01 5.68 -17.53
C TYR A 156 2.83 6.15 -16.34
N ILE A 157 3.02 7.47 -16.31
CA ILE A 157 3.55 8.21 -15.17
C ILE A 157 2.60 9.38 -14.92
N ARG A 158 2.04 9.47 -13.74
CA ARG A 158 1.29 10.61 -13.26
C ARG A 158 2.09 11.30 -12.17
N ASN A 159 2.38 12.56 -12.38
CA ASN A 159 2.91 13.49 -11.38
C ASN A 159 2.13 14.81 -11.47
N GLU A 160 2.76 15.93 -11.78
CA GLU A 160 2.06 17.18 -12.11
C GLU A 160 1.29 17.09 -13.44
N LYS A 161 1.75 16.22 -14.34
CA LYS A 161 1.12 15.88 -15.62
C LYS A 161 0.97 14.39 -15.76
N ILE A 162 0.00 13.97 -16.55
CA ILE A 162 -0.19 12.56 -16.89
C ILE A 162 0.48 12.30 -18.24
N GLN A 163 1.39 11.33 -18.23
CA GLN A 163 2.10 10.87 -19.43
C GLN A 163 1.77 9.41 -19.66
N ILE A 164 1.21 9.10 -20.81
CA ILE A 164 0.98 7.72 -21.26
C ILE A 164 2.05 7.39 -22.27
N GLU A 165 2.71 6.28 -22.07
CA GLU A 165 3.84 5.81 -22.86
C GLU A 165 3.58 4.42 -23.44
N ASN A 166 4.38 4.01 -24.42
CA ASN A 166 4.38 2.66 -24.98
C ASN A 166 2.99 2.13 -25.42
N LEU A 167 2.17 2.99 -26.04
CA LEU A 167 0.86 2.59 -26.56
C LEU A 167 0.95 1.46 -27.58
N GLU A 168 2.03 1.40 -28.40
CA GLU A 168 2.25 0.31 -29.36
C GLU A 168 2.37 -1.05 -28.64
N TYR A 169 3.07 -1.09 -27.51
CA TYR A 169 3.13 -2.31 -26.69
C TYR A 169 1.73 -2.77 -26.26
N LEU A 170 0.86 -1.82 -25.84
CA LEU A 170 -0.51 -2.16 -25.45
C LEU A 170 -1.36 -2.64 -26.63
N LYS A 171 -1.14 -2.09 -27.83
CA LYS A 171 -1.81 -2.54 -29.07
C LYS A 171 -1.37 -3.93 -29.45
N GLU A 172 -0.07 -4.20 -29.50
CA GLU A 172 0.52 -5.50 -29.85
C GLU A 172 0.05 -6.63 -28.91
N LYS A 173 -0.17 -6.31 -27.64
CA LYS A 173 -0.68 -7.26 -26.60
C LYS A 173 -2.21 -7.31 -26.55
N GLU A 174 -2.91 -6.59 -27.39
CA GLU A 174 -4.39 -6.48 -27.40
C GLU A 174 -4.95 -6.08 -26.03
N LEU A 175 -4.27 -5.16 -25.35
CA LEU A 175 -4.61 -4.71 -24.00
C LEU A 175 -5.44 -3.44 -24.00
N LEU A 176 -5.51 -2.68 -25.10
CA LEU A 176 -6.34 -1.48 -25.20
C LEU A 176 -7.83 -1.80 -25.20
N ILE A 177 -8.63 -0.79 -24.88
CA ILE A 177 -10.09 -0.88 -25.00
C ILE A 177 -10.50 -0.97 -26.47
N GLU A 178 -11.67 -1.55 -26.74
CA GLU A 178 -12.31 -1.48 -28.05
C GLU A 178 -12.58 -0.01 -28.41
N ASN A 179 -12.40 0.34 -29.68
CA ASN A 179 -12.59 1.71 -30.17
C ASN A 179 -11.70 2.76 -29.46
N PHE A 180 -10.46 2.43 -29.17
CA PHE A 180 -9.51 3.36 -28.57
C PHE A 180 -9.22 4.57 -29.49
N HIS A 181 -9.44 5.77 -28.97
CA HIS A 181 -9.15 7.04 -29.64
C HIS A 181 -8.13 7.83 -28.83
N GLU A 182 -6.90 7.87 -29.32
CA GLU A 182 -5.75 8.45 -28.58
C GLU A 182 -5.95 9.93 -28.25
N GLU A 183 -6.39 10.73 -29.23
CA GLU A 183 -6.59 12.18 -29.04
C GLU A 183 -7.66 12.47 -27.98
N VAL A 184 -8.79 11.79 -28.06
CA VAL A 184 -9.89 11.93 -27.09
C VAL A 184 -9.42 11.52 -25.68
N ALA A 185 -8.68 10.41 -25.59
CA ALA A 185 -8.16 9.94 -24.31
C ALA A 185 -7.19 10.93 -23.69
N LYS A 186 -6.31 11.56 -24.49
CA LYS A 186 -5.35 12.58 -24.04
C LYS A 186 -6.03 13.85 -23.54
N ASP A 187 -7.09 14.28 -24.21
CA ASP A 187 -7.85 15.48 -23.81
C ASP A 187 -8.58 15.28 -22.48
N ILE A 188 -9.20 14.12 -22.32
CA ILE A 188 -10.01 13.81 -21.14
C ILE A 188 -9.13 13.55 -19.89
N ILE A 189 -8.00 12.86 -20.05
CA ILE A 189 -7.19 12.35 -18.91
C ILE A 189 -6.62 13.48 -18.05
N ASN A 190 -6.40 14.66 -18.63
CA ASN A 190 -5.86 15.82 -17.89
C ASN A 190 -6.93 16.69 -17.25
N SER A 191 -8.21 16.44 -17.50
CA SER A 191 -9.26 17.39 -17.18
C SER A 191 -9.86 17.24 -15.76
N ASN A 192 -9.96 16.05 -15.18
CA ASN A 192 -10.80 15.87 -13.98
C ASN A 192 -10.38 14.75 -13.02
N ILE A 193 -9.09 14.57 -12.73
CA ILE A 193 -8.67 13.62 -11.71
C ILE A 193 -8.47 14.33 -10.38
N GLU A 194 -9.16 13.87 -9.33
CA GLU A 194 -8.95 14.43 -8.00
C GLU A 194 -7.55 14.08 -7.46
N PRO A 195 -6.95 14.97 -6.65
CA PRO A 195 -5.61 14.72 -6.11
C PRO A 195 -5.47 13.43 -5.30
N GLN A 196 -6.55 12.90 -4.77
CA GLN A 196 -6.60 11.71 -3.93
C GLN A 196 -6.94 10.43 -4.70
N GLU A 197 -7.33 10.51 -5.97
CA GLU A 197 -7.78 9.37 -6.77
C GLU A 197 -6.64 8.74 -7.57
N LEU A 198 -6.66 7.42 -7.73
CA LEU A 198 -5.72 6.71 -8.59
C LEU A 198 -6.15 6.80 -10.05
N LEU A 199 -5.18 7.12 -10.91
CA LEU A 199 -5.36 7.13 -12.36
C LEU A 199 -5.84 5.76 -12.86
N LEU A 200 -5.26 4.68 -12.32
CA LEU A 200 -5.62 3.30 -12.65
C LEU A 200 -7.12 3.05 -12.59
N ASN A 201 -7.77 3.52 -11.49
CA ASN A 201 -9.15 3.20 -11.18
C ASN A 201 -10.18 4.15 -11.82
N VAL A 202 -9.82 5.41 -12.00
CA VAL A 202 -10.77 6.44 -12.48
C VAL A 202 -10.77 6.53 -13.99
N MET A 203 -9.61 6.78 -14.59
CA MET A 203 -9.52 7.10 -16.02
C MET A 203 -8.83 6.03 -16.84
N PHE A 204 -7.73 5.43 -16.35
CA PHE A 204 -6.98 4.47 -17.15
C PHE A 204 -7.81 3.26 -17.58
N LYS A 205 -8.66 2.74 -16.69
CA LYS A 205 -9.55 1.61 -16.99
C LYS A 205 -10.58 1.91 -18.08
N THR A 206 -11.04 3.15 -18.19
CA THR A 206 -12.11 3.54 -19.12
C THR A 206 -11.56 4.09 -20.42
N LEU A 207 -10.42 4.78 -20.39
CA LEU A 207 -9.85 5.47 -21.55
C LEU A 207 -8.79 4.64 -22.28
N TYR A 208 -8.08 3.74 -21.56
CA TYR A 208 -6.96 2.99 -22.13
C TYR A 208 -7.14 1.47 -22.00
N SER A 209 -7.25 0.93 -20.78
CA SER A 209 -7.24 -0.52 -20.61
C SER A 209 -8.02 -1.01 -19.41
N LYS A 210 -9.23 -1.49 -19.67
CA LYS A 210 -10.02 -2.25 -18.69
C LYS A 210 -9.35 -3.58 -18.33
N LYS A 211 -8.73 -4.24 -19.31
CA LYS A 211 -8.03 -5.53 -19.11
C LYS A 211 -6.89 -5.41 -18.09
N ILE A 212 -6.02 -4.40 -18.22
CA ILE A 212 -4.92 -4.18 -17.28
C ILE A 212 -5.47 -3.86 -15.89
N TYR A 213 -6.46 -3.00 -15.79
CA TYR A 213 -7.12 -2.71 -14.52
C TYR A 213 -7.63 -3.98 -13.84
N GLU A 214 -8.36 -4.84 -14.56
CA GLU A 214 -8.88 -6.10 -14.03
C GLU A 214 -7.76 -7.06 -13.61
N ILE A 215 -6.71 -7.19 -14.41
CA ILE A 215 -5.55 -8.04 -14.09
C ILE A 215 -4.90 -7.60 -12.78
N ILE A 216 -4.69 -6.29 -12.62
CA ILE A 216 -4.06 -5.73 -11.41
C ILE A 216 -4.99 -5.91 -10.21
N THR A 217 -6.23 -5.48 -10.31
CA THR A 217 -7.19 -5.55 -9.18
C THR A 217 -7.51 -6.98 -8.77
N ASN A 218 -7.69 -7.90 -9.71
CA ASN A 218 -7.90 -9.32 -9.41
C ASN A 218 -6.65 -9.94 -8.72
N TRP A 219 -5.45 -9.54 -9.12
CA TRP A 219 -4.26 -10.01 -8.43
C TRP A 219 -4.24 -9.54 -6.96
N PHE A 220 -4.52 -8.26 -6.71
CA PHE A 220 -4.61 -7.74 -5.34
C PHE A 220 -5.76 -8.38 -4.55
N GLN A 221 -6.91 -8.62 -5.17
CA GLN A 221 -8.09 -9.15 -4.50
C GLN A 221 -7.94 -10.64 -4.17
N ASP A 222 -7.56 -11.46 -5.16
CA ASP A 222 -7.68 -12.91 -5.12
C ASP A 222 -6.35 -13.62 -4.85
N LYS A 223 -5.24 -13.07 -5.37
CA LYS A 223 -3.92 -13.72 -5.27
C LYS A 223 -3.13 -13.22 -4.07
N LEU A 224 -3.22 -11.94 -3.72
CA LEU A 224 -2.58 -11.38 -2.55
C LEU A 224 -3.48 -11.56 -1.32
N ARG A 225 -3.27 -12.65 -0.58
CA ARG A 225 -3.98 -12.89 0.68
C ARG A 225 -3.10 -12.49 1.86
N ILE A 226 -3.60 -11.58 2.70
CA ILE A 226 -2.90 -11.09 3.88
C ILE A 226 -3.67 -11.57 5.10
N ILE A 227 -3.00 -12.32 5.98
CA ILE A 227 -3.55 -12.75 7.26
C ILE A 227 -2.88 -11.94 8.36
N TYR A 228 -3.63 -11.02 8.94
CA TYR A 228 -3.16 -10.10 9.95
C TYR A 228 -3.85 -10.40 11.28
N HIS A 229 -3.22 -11.21 12.13
CA HIS A 229 -3.83 -11.68 13.38
C HIS A 229 -4.14 -10.58 14.38
N ALA A 230 -3.42 -9.46 14.35
CA ALA A 230 -3.70 -8.33 15.21
C ALA A 230 -5.09 -7.71 14.97
N ASP A 231 -5.62 -7.83 13.75
CA ASP A 231 -6.95 -7.33 13.42
C ASP A 231 -8.07 -8.09 14.16
N LYS A 232 -7.83 -9.36 14.48
CA LYS A 232 -8.80 -10.16 15.27
C LYS A 232 -8.92 -9.72 16.74
N ILE A 233 -7.90 -9.08 17.28
CA ILE A 233 -7.91 -8.57 18.67
C ILE A 233 -8.74 -7.28 18.74
N HIS A 234 -8.90 -6.56 17.64
CA HIS A 234 -9.67 -5.34 17.55
C HIS A 234 -11.18 -5.55 17.39
N TYR A 235 -11.62 -6.75 17.07
CA TYR A 235 -13.04 -7.11 17.02
C TYR A 235 -13.57 -7.57 18.40
N ALA A 236 -13.49 -6.68 19.40
CA ALA A 236 -14.31 -6.87 20.60
C ALA A 236 -15.76 -6.48 20.26
N PRO A 237 -16.75 -7.35 20.53
CA PRO A 237 -18.12 -7.15 20.06
C PRO A 237 -18.91 -6.02 20.75
N ASN A 238 -18.34 -5.33 21.74
CA ASN A 238 -19.04 -4.27 22.47
C ASN A 238 -18.30 -2.92 22.34
N LEU A 239 -18.94 -1.98 21.62
CA LEU A 239 -18.45 -0.60 21.47
C LEU A 239 -18.29 0.12 22.83
N GLU A 240 -19.17 -0.16 23.79
CA GLU A 240 -19.14 0.44 25.14
C GLU A 240 -17.88 0.05 25.93
N SER A 241 -17.43 -1.21 25.81
CA SER A 241 -16.17 -1.63 26.44
C SER A 241 -14.93 -0.99 25.84
N ARG A 242 -14.99 -0.51 24.59
CA ARG A 242 -13.89 0.22 23.96
C ARG A 242 -13.68 1.62 24.49
N ILE A 243 -14.74 2.29 24.91
CA ILE A 243 -14.68 3.65 25.47
C ILE A 243 -13.99 3.63 26.83
N ASP A 244 -14.31 2.66 27.66
CA ASP A 244 -13.69 2.48 28.96
C ASP A 244 -12.23 2.04 28.89
N ILE A 245 -11.90 1.16 27.94
CA ILE A 245 -10.50 0.77 27.66
C ILE A 245 -9.69 1.95 27.16
N LYS A 246 -10.23 2.82 26.29
CA LYS A 246 -9.55 4.03 25.85
C LYS A 246 -9.24 5.00 26.99
N ASN A 247 -10.18 5.20 27.91
CA ASN A 247 -9.99 6.11 29.03
C ASN A 247 -9.08 5.54 30.15
N SER A 248 -9.15 4.25 30.42
CA SER A 248 -8.24 3.58 31.35
C SER A 248 -6.83 3.46 30.79
N ASN A 249 -6.68 3.16 29.49
CA ASN A 249 -5.38 3.09 28.81
C ASN A 249 -4.68 4.46 28.75
N LYS A 250 -5.44 5.57 28.61
CA LYS A 250 -4.87 6.91 28.61
C LYS A 250 -4.18 7.26 29.92
N LYS A 251 -4.75 6.84 31.06
CA LYS A 251 -4.10 6.97 32.37
C LYS A 251 -2.92 6.03 32.55
N LEU A 252 -3.00 4.81 31.99
CA LEU A 252 -1.94 3.82 32.05
C LEU A 252 -0.68 4.28 31.29
N PHE A 253 -0.82 4.74 30.06
CA PHE A 253 0.31 5.12 29.21
C PHE A 253 0.90 6.51 29.53
N SER A 254 0.23 7.32 30.32
CA SER A 254 0.80 8.55 30.86
C SER A 254 1.64 8.32 32.14
N ASN A 255 1.69 7.10 32.65
CA ASN A 255 2.44 6.77 33.86
C ASN A 255 3.92 6.52 33.52
N PRO A 256 4.87 7.30 34.07
CA PRO A 256 6.32 7.13 33.83
C PRO A 256 6.82 5.72 34.17
N GLN A 257 6.28 5.07 35.20
CA GLN A 257 6.69 3.73 35.62
C GLN A 257 6.37 2.65 34.57
N ILE A 258 5.29 2.84 33.81
CA ILE A 258 4.94 1.91 32.72
C ILE A 258 5.88 2.09 31.54
N ASN A 259 6.26 3.33 31.22
CA ASN A 259 7.23 3.59 30.16
C ASN A 259 8.62 3.03 30.52
N GLU A 260 8.97 3.02 31.79
CA GLU A 260 10.22 2.42 32.27
C GLU A 260 10.17 0.88 32.18
N ALA A 261 9.09 0.26 32.62
CA ALA A 261 8.88 -1.18 32.49
C ALA A 261 8.83 -1.64 31.02
N VAL A 262 8.27 -0.85 30.11
CA VAL A 262 8.27 -1.12 28.67
C VAL A 262 9.69 -1.12 28.09
N LYS A 263 10.58 -0.26 28.57
CA LYS A 263 12.02 -0.28 28.21
C LYS A 263 12.74 -1.52 28.72
N GLU A 264 12.47 -1.92 29.96
CA GLU A 264 13.10 -3.09 30.57
C GLU A 264 12.72 -4.41 29.89
N ILE A 265 11.50 -4.53 29.33
CA ILE A 265 11.10 -5.72 28.56
C ILE A 265 11.59 -5.72 27.11
N GLY A 266 12.49 -4.79 26.74
CA GLY A 266 13.17 -4.78 25.44
C GLY A 266 12.33 -4.25 24.28
N LEU A 267 11.27 -3.49 24.57
CA LEU A 267 10.58 -2.71 23.56
C LEU A 267 11.42 -1.48 23.22
N THR A 268 11.90 -1.39 22.00
CA THR A 268 12.83 -0.33 21.53
C THR A 268 12.15 1.03 21.31
N SER A 269 10.87 1.19 21.64
CA SER A 269 10.17 2.47 21.54
C SER A 269 10.56 3.40 22.67
N GLU A 270 11.19 4.51 22.36
CA GLU A 270 11.54 5.53 23.37
C GLU A 270 10.31 6.22 23.97
N LYS A 271 9.18 6.24 23.24
CA LYS A 271 7.93 6.85 23.69
C LYS A 271 6.72 6.11 23.11
N ILE A 272 5.71 5.91 23.95
CA ILE A 272 4.38 5.49 23.52
C ILE A 272 3.55 6.77 23.32
N ALA A 273 3.20 7.09 22.07
CA ALA A 273 2.34 8.20 21.74
C ALA A 273 0.89 7.73 21.54
N TYR A 274 -0.05 8.42 22.17
CA TYR A 274 -1.47 8.20 21.98
C TYR A 274 -2.09 9.36 21.20
N PRO A 275 -2.86 9.10 20.12
CA PRO A 275 -3.62 10.17 19.48
C PRO A 275 -4.69 10.69 20.44
N ILE A 276 -4.66 11.97 20.72
CA ILE A 276 -5.71 12.64 21.50
C ILE A 276 -6.81 13.01 20.50
N THR A 277 -7.88 12.24 20.46
CA THR A 277 -9.11 12.63 19.77
C THR A 277 -9.91 13.51 20.70
N ASP A 278 -10.21 14.75 20.30
CA ASP A 278 -11.13 15.62 21.04
C ASP A 278 -12.52 14.94 21.08
N LYS A 279 -13.19 15.04 22.23
CA LYS A 279 -14.52 14.47 22.52
C LYS A 279 -15.66 14.95 21.60
N LYS A 280 -15.39 15.76 20.59
CA LYS A 280 -16.39 16.31 19.65
C LYS A 280 -16.60 15.50 18.39
N ASP A 281 -15.81 14.43 18.18
CA ASP A 281 -15.86 13.58 16.99
C ASP A 281 -16.37 12.16 17.31
N LEU A 282 -17.26 12.03 18.30
CA LEU A 282 -18.04 10.83 18.60
C LEU A 282 -19.52 11.08 18.34
#